data_65d3b47b30049652b6a11bb0e9d8e700
#
_entry.id   65d3b47b30049652b6a11bb0e9d8e700
#
_cell.length_a   1.000
_cell.length_b   1.000
_cell.length_c   1.000
_cell.angle_alpha   90.00
_cell.angle_beta   90.00
_cell.angle_gamma   90.00
#
_symmetry.space_group_name_H-M   'P 1'
#
loop_
_entity.id
_entity.type
_entity.pdbx_description
1 polymer ?
#
loop_
_entity_poly.entity_id
_entity_poly.type
_entity_poly.pdbx_seq_one_letter_code
_entity_poly.pdbx_strand_id
1 'polypeptide(L)'
;MRDAAFLFGGLYIGLELPLSAQRQPIWDWTHSLTGPARPGSWGGHAVDVVAYDRHSLTVVTWGRLQELTWAFWDRYVDEVYAILSVDFLDEAGEAPNGFNLAALKADLGLVTA
;
A
#
# COMPACT_ATOMS: atom_id res chain seq x y z
N MET A 1 -3.20 -8.30 -0.43
CA MET A 1 -2.74 -6.94 -0.15
C MET A 1 -3.36 -6.38 1.11
N ARG A 2 -4.67 -6.32 1.20
CA ARG A 2 -5.37 -5.84 2.42
C ARG A 2 -5.01 -6.67 3.64
N ASP A 3 -4.94 -7.97 3.48
CA ASP A 3 -4.59 -8.88 4.57
C ASP A 3 -3.17 -8.67 5.08
N ALA A 4 -2.23 -8.32 4.20
CA ALA A 4 -0.87 -8.03 4.62
C ALA A 4 -0.79 -6.79 5.50
N ALA A 5 -1.54 -5.72 5.19
CA ALA A 5 -1.61 -4.53 6.04
C ALA A 5 -2.17 -4.84 7.42
N PHE A 6 -3.19 -5.69 7.48
CA PHE A 6 -3.79 -6.14 8.74
C PHE A 6 -2.78 -6.97 9.55
N LEU A 7 -2.08 -7.90 8.91
CA LEU A 7 -1.16 -8.83 9.58
C LEU A 7 0.04 -8.14 10.20
N PHE A 8 0.57 -7.11 9.56
CA PHE A 8 1.83 -6.47 9.98
C PHE A 8 1.65 -5.04 10.51
N GLY A 9 0.43 -4.54 10.53
CA GLY A 9 0.17 -3.16 10.92
C GLY A 9 0.61 -2.13 9.88
N GLY A 10 1.00 -2.57 8.67
CA GLY A 10 1.38 -1.66 7.60
C GLY A 10 1.87 -2.34 6.35
N LEU A 11 1.78 -1.62 5.25
CA LEU A 11 2.35 -1.97 3.95
C LEU A 11 3.16 -0.80 3.44
N TYR A 12 4.25 -1.11 2.76
CA TYR A 12 5.02 -0.14 2.01
C TYR A 12 4.64 -0.26 0.54
N ILE A 13 4.20 0.83 -0.08
CA ILE A 13 3.75 0.79 -1.47
C ILE A 13 4.46 1.83 -2.31
N GLY A 14 4.68 1.49 -3.57
CA GLY A 14 5.14 2.42 -4.59
C GLY A 14 3.96 2.90 -5.42
N LEU A 15 3.90 4.20 -5.65
CA LEU A 15 2.84 4.87 -6.39
C LEU A 15 3.41 5.58 -7.60
N GLU A 16 2.70 5.51 -8.71
CA GLU A 16 2.91 6.37 -9.87
C GLU A 16 1.91 7.53 -9.79
N LEU A 17 2.26 8.56 -8.99
CA LEU A 17 1.34 9.64 -8.67
C LEU A 17 0.95 10.48 -9.90
N PRO A 18 -0.34 10.74 -10.11
CA PRO A 18 -0.79 11.66 -11.15
C PRO A 18 -0.81 13.10 -10.64
N LEU A 19 -0.66 14.05 -11.53
CA LEU A 19 -0.79 15.47 -11.19
C LEU A 19 -2.14 15.81 -10.58
N SER A 20 -3.21 15.10 -10.98
CA SER A 20 -4.56 15.32 -10.45
C SER A 20 -4.63 15.13 -8.92
N ALA A 21 -3.76 14.29 -8.33
CA ALA A 21 -3.74 14.07 -6.90
C ALA A 21 -3.34 15.31 -6.09
N GLN A 22 -2.59 16.24 -6.68
CA GLN A 22 -2.14 17.46 -5.99
C GLN A 22 -3.28 18.33 -5.46
N ARG A 23 -4.46 18.23 -6.07
CA ARG A 23 -5.60 19.07 -5.75
C ARG A 23 -6.72 18.32 -5.01
N GLN A 24 -6.49 17.05 -4.72
CA GLN A 24 -7.51 16.19 -4.10
C GLN A 24 -7.27 16.07 -2.60
N PRO A 25 -8.26 16.39 -1.75
CA PRO A 25 -8.18 16.07 -0.32
C PRO A 25 -8.12 14.57 -0.06
N ILE A 26 -8.86 13.79 -0.86
CA ILE A 26 -8.78 12.33 -0.90
C ILE A 26 -8.34 11.96 -2.30
N TRP A 27 -7.25 11.21 -2.41
CA TRP A 27 -6.76 10.77 -3.72
C TRP A 27 -7.73 9.78 -4.33
N ASP A 28 -8.23 10.11 -5.52
CA ASP A 28 -9.23 9.31 -6.18
C ASP A 28 -8.99 9.27 -7.70
N TRP A 29 -9.48 8.21 -8.32
CA TRP A 29 -9.47 8.09 -9.77
C TRP A 29 -10.54 9.00 -10.36
N THR A 30 -10.16 9.77 -11.38
CA THR A 30 -11.06 10.74 -12.02
C THR A 30 -11.73 10.18 -13.26
N HIS A 31 -11.74 8.85 -13.41
CA HIS A 31 -12.29 8.14 -14.58
C HIS A 31 -11.52 8.41 -15.87
N SER A 32 -10.24 8.82 -15.74
CA SER A 32 -9.32 9.06 -16.86
C SER A 32 -7.92 8.62 -16.44
N LEU A 33 -7.10 8.22 -17.42
CA LEU A 33 -5.67 7.94 -17.23
C LEU A 33 -4.82 8.76 -18.19
N THR A 34 -5.35 9.88 -18.69
CA THR A 34 -4.66 10.76 -19.63
C THR A 34 -4.52 12.16 -19.05
N GLY A 35 -3.60 12.95 -19.60
CA GLY A 35 -3.33 14.30 -19.11
C GLY A 35 -2.86 14.33 -17.67
N PRO A 36 -3.44 15.18 -16.81
CA PRO A 36 -3.08 15.25 -15.38
C PRO A 36 -3.37 13.98 -14.58
N ALA A 37 -4.21 13.09 -15.09
CA ALA A 37 -4.53 11.82 -14.45
C ALA A 37 -3.60 10.68 -14.90
N ARG A 38 -2.64 10.95 -15.78
CA ARG A 38 -1.71 9.93 -16.25
C ARG A 38 -0.83 9.41 -15.11
N PRO A 39 -0.70 8.08 -14.94
CA PRO A 39 0.20 7.51 -13.95
C PRO A 39 1.63 8.05 -14.12
N GLY A 40 2.23 8.48 -13.01
CA GLY A 40 3.58 9.01 -13.01
C GLY A 40 3.70 10.46 -13.48
N SER A 41 2.62 11.14 -13.84
CA SER A 41 2.69 12.52 -14.32
C SER A 41 3.17 13.51 -13.26
N TRP A 42 2.95 13.22 -11.97
CA TRP A 42 3.57 13.96 -10.87
C TRP A 42 4.93 13.35 -10.50
N GLY A 43 5.02 12.03 -10.43
CA GLY A 43 6.25 11.30 -10.15
C GLY A 43 5.98 10.01 -9.38
N GLY A 44 7.04 9.22 -9.23
CA GLY A 44 7.03 8.04 -8.38
C GLY A 44 7.12 8.44 -6.91
N HIS A 45 6.44 7.71 -6.04
CA HIS A 45 6.41 8.00 -4.61
C HIS A 45 6.21 6.71 -3.82
N ALA A 46 6.84 6.64 -2.65
CA ALA A 46 6.72 5.47 -1.77
C ALA A 46 6.15 5.91 -0.42
N VAL A 47 5.17 5.16 0.08
CA VAL A 47 4.46 5.52 1.31
C VAL A 47 4.10 4.28 2.13
N ASP A 48 3.86 4.47 3.42
CA ASP A 48 3.35 3.42 4.32
C ASP A 48 1.83 3.51 4.40
N VAL A 49 1.17 2.36 4.20
CA VAL A 49 -0.25 2.21 4.51
C VAL A 49 -0.39 1.89 6.00
N VAL A 50 -1.13 2.71 6.73
CA VAL A 50 -1.26 2.56 8.19
C VAL A 50 -2.68 2.17 8.62
N ALA A 51 -3.66 2.30 7.74
CA ALA A 51 -5.04 1.93 8.03
C ALA A 51 -5.82 1.70 6.74
N TYR A 52 -6.88 0.91 6.82
CA TYR A 52 -7.80 0.75 5.71
C TYR A 52 -9.18 0.31 6.19
N ASP A 53 -10.19 0.58 5.37
CA ASP A 53 -11.52 0.02 5.50
C ASP A 53 -12.05 -0.40 4.11
N ARG A 54 -13.33 -0.71 4.00
CA ARG A 54 -13.90 -1.15 2.72
C ARG A 54 -14.01 -0.05 1.67
N HIS A 55 -13.87 1.21 2.07
CA HIS A 55 -14.04 2.38 1.17
C HIS A 55 -12.70 2.96 0.75
N SER A 56 -11.74 3.00 1.66
CA SER A 56 -10.48 3.70 1.43
C SER A 56 -9.37 3.15 2.29
N LEU A 57 -8.17 3.65 2.05
CA LEU A 57 -7.01 3.39 2.89
C LEU A 57 -6.30 4.71 3.19
N THR A 58 -5.50 4.69 4.26
CA THR A 58 -4.77 5.85 4.74
C THR A 58 -3.28 5.56 4.70
N VAL A 59 -2.52 6.46 4.11
CA VAL A 59 -1.06 6.38 4.03
C VAL A 59 -0.42 7.54 4.78
N VAL A 60 0.84 7.37 5.18
CA VAL A 60 1.65 8.45 5.72
C VAL A 60 2.54 8.98 4.61
N THR A 61 2.43 10.27 4.34
CA THR A 61 3.26 10.94 3.35
C THR A 61 3.45 12.41 3.70
N TRP A 62 4.66 12.92 3.44
CA TRP A 62 5.03 14.32 3.74
C TRP A 62 4.67 14.76 5.16
N GLY A 63 4.88 13.85 6.14
CA GLY A 63 4.64 14.15 7.55
C GLY A 63 3.17 14.24 7.96
N ARG A 64 2.25 13.74 7.15
CA ARG A 64 0.81 13.76 7.42
C ARG A 64 0.13 12.47 6.97
N LEU A 65 -1.11 12.30 7.39
CA LEU A 65 -1.97 11.22 6.90
C LEU A 65 -2.67 11.66 5.63
N GLN A 66 -2.74 10.74 4.65
CA GLN A 66 -3.42 10.98 3.38
C GLN A 66 -4.35 9.81 3.08
N GLU A 67 -5.61 10.10 2.85
CA GLU A 67 -6.59 9.09 2.46
C GLU A 67 -6.61 8.92 0.94
N LEU A 68 -6.79 7.68 0.48
CA LEU A 68 -6.99 7.36 -0.94
C LEU A 68 -8.02 6.25 -1.10
N THR A 69 -8.72 6.26 -2.23
CA THR A 69 -9.76 5.26 -2.50
C THR A 69 -9.15 3.98 -3.06
N TRP A 70 -9.88 2.86 -2.97
CA TRP A 70 -9.46 1.61 -3.59
C TRP A 70 -9.40 1.72 -5.12
N ALA A 71 -10.23 2.58 -5.74
CA ALA A 71 -10.15 2.86 -7.17
C ALA A 71 -8.81 3.52 -7.53
N PHE A 72 -8.32 4.43 -6.69
CA PHE A 72 -7.00 5.04 -6.87
C PHE A 72 -5.89 3.99 -6.71
N TRP A 73 -6.00 3.14 -5.70
CA TRP A 73 -5.07 2.03 -5.50
C TRP A 73 -4.94 1.17 -6.76
N ASP A 74 -6.06 0.77 -7.34
CA ASP A 74 -6.07 -0.12 -8.52
C ASP A 74 -5.40 0.49 -9.75
N ARG A 75 -5.34 1.83 -9.83
CA ARG A 75 -4.82 2.54 -11.00
C ARG A 75 -3.39 3.02 -10.84
N TYR A 76 -2.96 3.33 -9.62
CA TYR A 76 -1.73 4.09 -9.41
C TYR A 76 -0.69 3.38 -8.52
N VAL A 77 -1.02 2.32 -7.84
CA VAL A 77 -0.06 1.51 -7.08
C VAL A 77 0.60 0.51 -8.02
N ASP A 78 1.93 0.55 -8.10
CA ASP A 78 2.70 -0.35 -8.97
C ASP A 78 3.55 -1.35 -8.18
N GLU A 79 3.85 -1.07 -6.91
CA GLU A 79 4.66 -1.95 -6.06
C GLU A 79 4.06 -2.05 -4.67
N VAL A 80 4.11 -3.24 -4.08
CA VAL A 80 3.60 -3.48 -2.73
C VAL A 80 4.58 -4.35 -1.97
N TYR A 81 4.96 -3.92 -0.76
CA TYR A 81 5.84 -4.66 0.13
C TYR A 81 5.22 -4.73 1.52
N ALA A 82 5.12 -5.93 2.08
CA ALA A 82 4.76 -6.09 3.48
C ALA A 82 5.95 -5.70 4.35
N ILE A 83 5.70 -4.89 5.39
CA ILE A 83 6.71 -4.55 6.38
C ILE A 83 6.76 -5.70 7.37
N LEU A 84 7.90 -6.40 7.42
CA LEU A 84 8.10 -7.53 8.30
C LEU A 84 9.16 -7.19 9.34
N SER A 85 8.78 -7.23 10.62
CA SER A 85 9.71 -7.12 11.74
C SER A 85 9.76 -8.43 12.50
N VAL A 86 10.96 -8.89 12.83
CA VAL A 86 11.11 -10.10 13.66
C VAL A 86 10.51 -9.92 15.06
N ASP A 87 10.36 -8.69 15.52
CA ASP A 87 9.74 -8.40 16.82
C ASP A 87 8.23 -8.70 16.84
N PHE A 88 7.61 -8.82 15.67
CA PHE A 88 6.20 -9.22 15.55
C PHE A 88 6.00 -10.73 15.64
N LEU A 89 7.05 -11.51 15.52
CA LEU A 89 6.98 -12.96 15.44
C LEU A 89 7.36 -13.56 16.78
N ASP A 90 6.67 -14.64 17.17
CA ASP A 90 7.04 -15.41 18.36
C ASP A 90 8.23 -16.34 18.05
N GLU A 91 8.64 -17.15 19.04
CA GLU A 91 9.78 -18.05 18.87
C GLU A 91 9.57 -19.11 17.80
N ALA A 92 8.32 -19.41 17.45
CA ALA A 92 7.98 -20.34 16.38
C ALA A 92 7.89 -19.66 15.01
N GLY A 93 8.10 -18.36 14.93
CA GLY A 93 8.01 -17.59 13.69
C GLY A 93 6.59 -17.16 13.34
N GLU A 94 5.70 -17.10 14.31
CA GLU A 94 4.31 -16.70 14.10
C GLU A 94 4.04 -15.32 14.68
N ALA A 95 3.27 -14.49 13.92
CA ALA A 95 2.79 -13.21 14.40
C ALA A 95 1.63 -13.40 15.39
N PRO A 96 1.28 -12.37 16.19
CA PRO A 96 0.22 -12.46 17.19
C PRO A 96 -1.14 -12.91 16.65
N ASN A 97 -1.39 -12.75 15.36
CA ASN A 97 -2.63 -13.18 14.70
C ASN A 97 -2.51 -14.56 14.05
N GLY A 98 -1.49 -15.36 14.40
CA GLY A 98 -1.29 -16.69 13.85
C GLY A 98 -0.53 -16.75 12.53
N PHE A 99 -0.01 -15.61 12.08
CA PHE A 99 0.77 -15.55 10.84
C PHE A 99 2.08 -16.35 10.96
N ASN A 100 2.45 -17.07 9.89
CA ASN A 100 3.63 -17.91 9.84
C ASN A 100 4.66 -17.36 8.85
N LEU A 101 5.90 -17.15 9.32
CA LEU A 101 6.98 -16.60 8.50
C LEU A 101 7.32 -17.47 7.29
N ALA A 102 7.34 -18.80 7.47
CA ALA A 102 7.67 -19.71 6.37
C ALA A 102 6.62 -19.64 5.26
N ALA A 103 5.33 -19.53 5.61
CA ALA A 103 4.27 -19.37 4.63
C ALA A 103 4.41 -18.03 3.88
N LEU A 104 4.75 -16.94 4.57
CA LEU A 104 4.98 -15.65 3.92
C LEU A 104 6.13 -15.71 2.92
N LYS A 105 7.24 -16.32 3.30
CA LYS A 105 8.40 -16.45 2.40
C LYS A 105 8.05 -17.23 1.15
N ALA A 106 7.24 -18.29 1.27
CA ALA A 106 6.78 -19.04 0.12
C ALA A 106 5.88 -18.18 -0.79
N ASP A 107 4.95 -17.44 -0.21
CA ASP A 107 4.05 -16.57 -0.95
C ASP A 107 4.81 -15.42 -1.66
N LEU A 108 5.78 -14.82 -0.99
CA LEU A 108 6.62 -13.78 -1.60
C LEU A 108 7.44 -14.33 -2.76
N GLY A 109 7.91 -15.57 -2.67
CA GLY A 109 8.58 -16.24 -3.76
C GLY A 109 7.73 -16.38 -5.02
N LEU A 110 6.42 -16.61 -4.84
CA LEU A 110 5.47 -16.67 -5.95
C LEU A 110 5.20 -15.28 -6.56
N VAL A 111 5.18 -14.25 -5.73
CA VAL A 111 4.89 -12.87 -6.18
C VAL A 111 6.10 -12.24 -6.87
N THR A 112 7.30 -12.53 -6.40
CA THR A 112 8.54 -11.92 -6.92
C THR A 112 9.20 -12.72 -8.04
N ALA A 113 8.72 -13.92 -8.27
CA ALA A 113 9.21 -14.75 -9.35
C ALA A 113 8.63 -14.34 -10.70
#